data_f9d8cd648222e626d1c4b0aa8e064f64
#
_entry.id   f9d8cd648222e626d1c4b0aa8e064f64
#
_cell.length_a   1.000
_cell.length_b   1.000
_cell.length_c   1.000
_cell.angle_alpha   90.00
_cell.angle_beta   90.00
_cell.angle_gamma   90.00
#
_symmetry.space_group_name_H-M   'P 1'
#
loop_
_entity.id
_entity.type
_entity.pdbx_description
1 polymer ?
#
loop_
_entity_poly.entity_id
_entity_poly.type
_entity_poly.pdbx_seq_one_letter_code
_entity_poly.pdbx_strand_id
1 'polypeptide(L)'
;MAKATPPDVVLQIQEILDRAAPTEVKRLFGGWAFLRDGEMFAMHLGDQLYFRADAALRAALEAEGAEPFTYRKKDKMVTVGKFLSAPDACLDDEDLLLAWGRRAMAANPPAPRPPGNSL
;
A
#
# COMPACT_ATOMS: atom_id res chain seq x y z
N MET A 1 -2.71 -22.81 -17.23
CA MET A 1 -3.47 -21.92 -16.38
C MET A 1 -2.91 -20.52 -16.41
N ALA A 2 -3.71 -19.55 -16.76
CA ALA A 2 -3.25 -18.18 -16.88
C ALA A 2 -2.97 -17.57 -15.50
N LYS A 3 -1.88 -16.85 -15.40
CA LYS A 3 -1.62 -16.07 -14.17
C LYS A 3 -2.57 -14.90 -14.12
N ALA A 4 -2.99 -14.55 -12.92
CA ALA A 4 -3.78 -13.35 -12.74
C ALA A 4 -2.94 -12.13 -13.16
N THR A 5 -3.53 -11.27 -13.95
CA THR A 5 -2.87 -10.07 -14.44
C THR A 5 -3.42 -8.86 -13.66
N PRO A 6 -2.55 -7.98 -13.15
CA PRO A 6 -3.04 -6.80 -12.46
C PRO A 6 -3.90 -5.94 -13.39
N PRO A 7 -5.00 -5.39 -12.88
CA PRO A 7 -5.80 -4.46 -13.68
C PRO A 7 -5.01 -3.18 -13.98
N ASP A 8 -5.45 -2.47 -15.02
CA ASP A 8 -4.75 -1.26 -15.48
C ASP A 8 -4.53 -0.24 -14.37
N VAL A 9 -5.51 -0.08 -13.48
CA VAL A 9 -5.39 0.87 -12.38
C VAL A 9 -4.22 0.50 -11.46
N VAL A 10 -4.01 -0.79 -11.20
CA VAL A 10 -2.91 -1.25 -10.37
C VAL A 10 -1.57 -1.00 -11.06
N LEU A 11 -1.49 -1.29 -12.35
CA LEU A 11 -0.27 -1.05 -13.12
C LEU A 11 0.07 0.43 -13.21
N GLN A 12 -0.95 1.28 -13.33
CA GLN A 12 -0.76 2.71 -13.37
C GLN A 12 -0.24 3.23 -12.02
N ILE A 13 -0.79 2.74 -10.92
CA ILE A 13 -0.31 3.09 -9.58
C ILE A 13 1.14 2.65 -9.41
N GLN A 14 1.46 1.43 -9.84
CA GLN A 14 2.83 0.92 -9.76
C GLN A 14 3.79 1.83 -10.52
N GLU A 15 3.42 2.24 -11.73
CA GLU A 15 4.26 3.09 -12.56
C GLU A 15 4.54 4.42 -11.87
N ILE A 16 3.54 5.00 -11.23
CA ILE A 16 3.72 6.26 -10.52
C ILE A 16 4.62 6.06 -9.30
N LEU A 17 4.37 5.02 -8.52
CA LEU A 17 5.16 4.74 -7.32
C LEU A 17 6.61 4.37 -7.65
N ASP A 18 6.87 3.80 -8.82
CA ASP A 18 8.23 3.51 -9.28
C ASP A 18 9.10 4.77 -9.35
N ARG A 19 8.48 5.93 -9.50
CA ARG A 19 9.24 7.19 -9.53
C ARG A 19 9.91 7.48 -8.19
N ALA A 20 9.36 6.95 -7.10
CA ALA A 20 9.95 7.11 -5.77
C ALA A 20 10.98 6.02 -5.49
N ALA A 21 10.65 4.78 -5.80
CA ALA A 21 11.53 3.62 -5.64
C ALA A 21 10.93 2.45 -6.41
N PRO A 22 11.77 1.50 -6.86
CA PRO A 22 11.26 0.33 -7.56
C PRO A 22 10.18 -0.37 -6.73
N THR A 23 9.03 -0.59 -7.34
CA THR A 23 7.86 -1.13 -6.66
C THR A 23 7.43 -2.44 -7.31
N GLU A 24 7.34 -3.49 -6.52
CA GLU A 24 6.80 -4.77 -6.96
C GLU A 24 5.30 -4.83 -6.71
N VAL A 25 4.60 -5.57 -7.57
CA VAL A 25 3.19 -5.86 -7.38
C VAL A 25 3.05 -7.36 -7.21
N LYS A 26 2.37 -7.78 -6.15
CA LYS A 26 2.08 -9.18 -5.91
C LYS A 26 0.60 -9.41 -5.66
N ARG A 27 0.14 -10.58 -6.02
CA ARG A 27 -1.23 -10.96 -5.74
C ARG A 27 -1.46 -11.04 -4.24
N LEU A 28 -2.53 -10.42 -3.79
CA LEU A 28 -2.99 -10.47 -2.42
C LEU A 28 -4.45 -10.92 -2.49
N PHE A 29 -4.87 -11.85 -1.67
CA PHE A 29 -6.22 -12.41 -1.76
C PHE A 29 -7.25 -11.32 -2.10
N GLY A 30 -7.91 -11.44 -3.21
CA GLY A 30 -8.90 -10.47 -3.65
C GLY A 30 -8.35 -9.14 -4.16
N GLY A 31 -7.04 -8.93 -4.15
CA GLY A 31 -6.46 -7.67 -4.56
C GLY A 31 -4.99 -7.78 -4.89
N TRP A 32 -4.26 -6.67 -4.68
CA TRP A 32 -2.87 -6.54 -5.07
C TRP A 32 -2.08 -5.79 -4.01
N ALA A 33 -0.87 -6.25 -3.75
CA ALA A 33 0.05 -5.62 -2.79
C ALA A 33 1.16 -4.90 -3.54
N PHE A 34 1.57 -3.75 -3.01
CA PHE A 34 2.72 -2.99 -3.51
C PHE A 34 3.85 -3.11 -2.49
N LEU A 35 5.02 -3.53 -2.96
CA LEU A 35 6.16 -3.79 -2.09
C LEU A 35 7.39 -3.03 -2.58
N ARG A 36 8.21 -2.60 -1.64
CA ARG A 36 9.53 -2.05 -1.92
C ARG A 36 10.55 -2.89 -1.16
N ASP A 37 11.48 -3.47 -1.88
CA ASP A 37 12.50 -4.37 -1.30
C ASP A 37 11.88 -5.46 -0.42
N GLY A 38 10.76 -6.01 -0.88
CA GLY A 38 10.06 -7.08 -0.18
C GLY A 38 9.14 -6.63 0.94
N GLU A 39 9.11 -5.33 1.26
CA GLU A 39 8.26 -4.81 2.34
C GLU A 39 7.02 -4.17 1.76
N MET A 40 5.87 -4.66 2.18
CA MET A 40 4.58 -4.14 1.72
C MET A 40 4.29 -2.79 2.36
N PHE A 41 3.96 -1.80 1.54
CA PHE A 41 3.61 -0.47 2.03
C PHE A 41 2.24 0.01 1.58
N ALA A 42 1.62 -0.70 0.65
CA ALA A 42 0.30 -0.35 0.15
C ALA A 42 -0.40 -1.58 -0.40
N MET A 43 -1.70 -1.47 -0.58
CA MET A 43 -2.48 -2.52 -1.23
C MET A 43 -3.68 -1.90 -1.94
N HIS A 44 -4.15 -2.61 -2.96
CA HIS A 44 -5.36 -2.21 -3.70
C HIS A 44 -6.35 -3.36 -3.63
N LEU A 45 -7.49 -3.11 -3.01
CA LEU A 45 -8.55 -4.10 -2.83
C LEU A 45 -9.88 -3.43 -3.11
N GLY A 46 -10.71 -4.06 -3.94
CA GLY A 46 -12.07 -3.57 -4.18
C GLY A 46 -12.13 -2.12 -4.59
N ASP A 47 -11.35 -1.71 -5.57
CA ASP A 47 -11.30 -0.33 -6.09
C ASP A 47 -10.78 0.71 -5.11
N GLN A 48 -10.21 0.28 -4.00
CA GLN A 48 -9.67 1.21 -3.00
C GLN A 48 -8.19 0.95 -2.78
N LEU A 49 -7.41 2.04 -2.78
CA LEU A 49 -6.01 2.00 -2.42
C LEU A 49 -5.88 2.27 -0.92
N TYR A 50 -5.06 1.46 -0.26
CA TYR A 50 -4.75 1.61 1.16
C TYR A 50 -3.26 1.73 1.35
N PHE A 51 -2.84 2.58 2.28
CA PHE A 51 -1.44 2.69 2.69
C PHE A 51 -1.25 2.04 4.05
N ARG A 52 -0.15 1.30 4.20
CA ARG A 52 0.23 0.77 5.50
C ARG A 52 0.91 1.89 6.28
N ALA A 53 0.38 2.22 7.43
CA ALA A 53 0.78 3.41 8.14
C ALA A 53 1.36 3.11 9.52
N ASP A 54 2.41 3.87 9.89
CA ASP A 54 2.84 3.98 11.28
C ASP A 54 1.96 5.03 11.97
N ALA A 55 2.24 5.33 13.23
CA ALA A 55 1.42 6.26 14.00
C ALA A 55 1.37 7.65 13.37
N ALA A 56 2.50 8.14 12.88
CA ALA A 56 2.57 9.48 12.28
C ALA A 56 1.81 9.56 10.97
N LEU A 57 2.01 8.58 10.10
CA LEU A 57 1.31 8.55 8.81
C LEU A 57 -0.19 8.33 9.02
N ARG A 58 -0.54 7.49 9.99
CA ARG A 58 -1.94 7.26 10.33
C ARG A 58 -2.64 8.56 10.70
N ALA A 59 -2.01 9.35 11.58
CA ALA A 59 -2.60 10.63 11.98
C ALA A 59 -2.79 11.56 10.79
N ALA A 60 -1.80 11.60 9.88
CA ALA A 60 -1.88 12.43 8.68
C ALA A 60 -2.99 11.97 7.74
N LEU A 61 -3.13 10.66 7.55
CA LEU A 61 -4.18 10.11 6.70
C LEU A 61 -5.56 10.33 7.32
N GLU A 62 -5.70 10.14 8.62
CA GLU A 62 -6.96 10.37 9.31
C GLU A 62 -7.40 11.82 9.21
N ALA A 63 -6.45 12.75 9.22
CA ALA A 63 -6.75 14.16 9.03
C ALA A 63 -7.33 14.45 7.64
N GLU A 64 -7.06 13.59 6.67
CA GLU A 64 -7.62 13.67 5.31
C GLU A 64 -8.92 12.87 5.17
N GLY A 65 -9.45 12.34 6.26
CA GLY A 65 -10.68 11.56 6.23
C GLY A 65 -10.49 10.09 5.95
N ALA A 66 -9.27 9.57 6.03
CA ALA A 66 -9.01 8.17 5.76
C ALA A 66 -9.68 7.27 6.78
N GLU A 67 -10.09 6.09 6.33
CA GLU A 67 -10.70 5.07 7.16
C GLU A 67 -9.85 3.81 7.17
N PRO A 68 -9.83 3.08 8.28
CA PRO A 68 -9.07 1.84 8.34
C PRO A 68 -9.70 0.77 7.45
N PHE A 69 -8.86 -0.13 6.94
CA PHE A 69 -9.35 -1.26 6.17
C PHE A 69 -10.14 -2.18 7.09
N THR A 70 -11.32 -2.58 6.64
CA THR A 70 -12.16 -3.55 7.35
C THR A 70 -12.54 -4.67 6.42
N TYR A 71 -12.70 -5.86 6.97
CA TYR A 71 -13.24 -6.97 6.21
C TYR A 71 -14.16 -7.79 7.07
N ARG A 72 -15.04 -8.53 6.42
CA ARG A 72 -16.00 -9.37 7.11
C ARG A 72 -15.43 -10.77 7.29
N LYS A 73 -15.42 -11.23 8.52
CA LYS A 73 -14.99 -12.58 8.84
C LYS A 73 -16.14 -13.27 9.59
N LYS A 74 -16.79 -14.20 8.93
CA LYS A 74 -18.00 -14.85 9.47
C LYS A 74 -19.04 -13.77 9.83
N ASP A 75 -19.36 -13.62 11.09
CA ASP A 75 -20.37 -12.65 11.55
C ASP A 75 -19.77 -11.36 12.08
N LYS A 76 -18.45 -11.19 11.96
CA LYS A 76 -17.76 -10.05 12.55
C LYS A 76 -17.09 -9.19 11.50
N MET A 77 -17.05 -7.90 11.76
CA MET A 77 -16.23 -6.97 11.02
C MET A 77 -14.87 -6.88 11.70
N VAL A 78 -13.81 -7.13 10.95
CA VAL A 78 -12.44 -7.02 11.46
C VAL A 78 -11.80 -5.76 10.92
N THR A 79 -11.25 -4.95 11.82
CA THR A 79 -10.57 -3.71 11.45
C THR A 79 -9.07 -3.92 11.51
N VAL A 80 -8.39 -3.61 10.39
CA VAL A 80 -6.95 -3.69 10.32
C VAL A 80 -6.41 -2.26 10.38
N GLY A 81 -6.09 -1.81 11.58
CA GLY A 81 -5.72 -0.41 11.82
C GLY A 81 -4.43 0.04 11.16
N LYS A 82 -3.61 -0.89 10.67
CA LYS A 82 -2.37 -0.55 9.98
C LYS A 82 -2.58 -0.07 8.54
N PHE A 83 -3.71 -0.37 7.95
CA PHE A 83 -4.03 0.01 6.58
C PHE A 83 -5.13 1.04 6.59
N LEU A 84 -4.87 2.19 5.99
CA LEU A 84 -5.82 3.30 5.91
C LEU A 84 -6.02 3.68 4.45
N SER A 85 -7.25 4.04 4.12
CA SER A 85 -7.59 4.40 2.75
C SER A 85 -6.78 5.62 2.30
N ALA A 86 -6.34 5.59 1.04
CA ALA A 86 -5.67 6.74 0.44
C ALA A 86 -6.69 7.85 0.22
N PRO A 87 -6.26 9.12 0.31
CA PRO A 87 -7.16 10.23 -0.05
C PRO A 87 -7.67 10.03 -1.48
N ASP A 88 -8.94 10.32 -1.70
CA ASP A 88 -9.57 10.12 -3.02
C ASP A 88 -8.84 10.88 -4.13
N ALA A 89 -8.32 12.05 -3.82
CA ALA A 89 -7.60 12.86 -4.79
C ALA A 89 -6.35 12.18 -5.35
N CYS A 90 -5.81 11.17 -4.66
CA CYS A 90 -4.63 10.45 -5.14
C CYS A 90 -4.88 9.77 -6.49
N LEU A 91 -6.11 9.37 -6.78
CA LEU A 91 -6.41 8.68 -8.03
C LEU A 91 -6.49 9.64 -9.21
N ASP A 92 -6.69 10.92 -8.94
CA ASP A 92 -6.79 11.95 -9.97
C ASP A 92 -5.55 12.84 -10.06
N ASP A 93 -4.62 12.70 -9.12
CA ASP A 93 -3.44 13.55 -9.04
C ASP A 93 -2.21 12.69 -8.78
N GLU A 94 -1.41 12.51 -9.83
CA GLU A 94 -0.21 11.67 -9.75
C GLU A 94 0.81 12.20 -8.74
N ASP A 95 0.96 13.51 -8.65
CA ASP A 95 1.90 14.10 -7.71
C ASP A 95 1.49 13.85 -6.27
N LEU A 96 0.20 13.90 -6.02
CA LEU A 96 -0.34 13.63 -4.70
C LEU A 96 -0.17 12.15 -4.33
N LEU A 97 -0.47 11.26 -5.28
CA LEU A 97 -0.25 9.84 -5.07
C LEU A 97 1.21 9.54 -4.76
N LEU A 98 2.11 10.17 -5.52
CA LEU A 98 3.55 9.97 -5.30
C LEU A 98 3.98 10.48 -3.92
N ALA A 99 3.47 11.64 -3.51
CA ALA A 99 3.81 12.21 -2.21
C ALA A 99 3.36 11.29 -1.05
N TRP A 100 2.13 10.81 -1.10
CA TRP A 100 1.65 9.88 -0.07
C TRP A 100 2.36 8.54 -0.14
N GLY A 101 2.66 8.06 -1.35
CA GLY A 101 3.41 6.82 -1.55
C GLY A 101 4.81 6.89 -0.93
N ARG A 102 5.50 8.02 -1.09
CA ARG A 102 6.80 8.22 -0.45
C ARG A 102 6.71 8.13 1.06
N ARG A 103 5.67 8.70 1.63
CA ARG A 103 5.45 8.67 3.08
C ARG A 103 5.17 7.24 3.55
N ALA A 104 4.39 6.49 2.78
CA ALA A 104 4.12 5.10 3.11
C ALA A 104 5.39 4.24 3.03
N MET A 105 6.22 4.48 2.03
CA MET A 105 7.51 3.79 1.93
C MET A 105 8.38 4.09 3.13
N ALA A 106 8.45 5.35 3.56
CA ALA A 106 9.23 5.75 4.71
C ALA A 106 8.71 5.14 6.01
N ALA A 107 7.39 4.95 6.10
CA ALA A 107 6.77 4.33 7.27
C ALA A 107 6.99 2.81 7.32
N ASN A 108 7.37 2.21 6.19
CA ASN A 108 7.57 0.77 6.07
C ASN A 108 8.93 0.48 5.46
N PRO A 109 10.02 0.77 6.16
CA PRO A 109 11.35 0.52 5.62
C PRO A 109 11.60 -0.98 5.49
N PRO A 110 12.44 -1.38 4.52
CA PRO A 110 12.81 -2.78 4.41
C PRO A 110 13.48 -3.26 5.69
N ALA A 111 13.27 -4.53 6.02
CA ALA A 111 13.92 -5.10 7.18
C ALA A 111 15.45 -5.04 7.00
N PRO A 112 16.20 -4.64 8.03
CA PRO A 112 17.65 -4.63 7.92
C PRO A 112 18.18 -6.05 7.74
N ARG A 113 19.22 -6.19 6.93
CA ARG A 113 19.86 -7.49 6.76
C ARG A 113 20.60 -7.85 8.03
N PRO A 114 20.51 -9.11 8.47
CA PRO A 114 21.24 -9.54 9.66
C PRO A 114 22.73 -9.33 9.47
N PRO A 115 23.41 -8.77 10.47
CA PRO A 115 24.87 -8.68 10.42
C PRO A 115 25.46 -10.07 10.43
N GLY A 116 26.59 -10.24 9.75
CA GLY A 116 27.22 -11.55 9.68
C GLY A 116 26.58 -12.49 8.68
N ASN A 117 25.51 -12.12 8.10
CA ASN A 117 24.84 -12.92 7.08
C ASN A 117 25.66 -13.02 5.81
N SER A 118 26.68 -12.26 5.73
CA SER A 118 27.61 -12.26 4.62
C SER A 118 28.63 -13.39 4.69
N LEU A 119 28.50 -14.25 5.60
CA LEU A 119 29.40 -15.37 5.75
C LEU A 119 29.52 -16.22 4.52
#